data_e04dbf6fd2cac06e339d68dccc022ed3
#
_entry.id   e04dbf6fd2cac06e339d68dccc022ed3
#
_cell.length_a   1.000
_cell.length_b   1.000
_cell.length_c   1.000
_cell.angle_alpha   90.00
_cell.angle_beta   90.00
_cell.angle_gamma   90.00
#
_symmetry.space_group_name_H-M   'P 1'
#
loop_
_entity.id
_entity.type
_entity.pdbx_description
1 polymer ?
#
loop_
_entity_poly.entity_id
_entity_poly.type
_entity_poly.pdbx_seq_one_letter_code
_entity_poly.pdbx_strand_id
1 'polypeptide(L)'
;MTNTPQIISTPPQVVVETSMPKVVEDVQLSPHFTLSEMTRSATAIRLNINNTADALAVTNLQLLCRFILEPLRMRFGVIKITSGYRSKRLNDAVGGAEFSQHRYGQAADIYIRNHEIGRKMFFFIKENTPFDQLIYEYRESDGSQWLHVSYNIDGGRRQAFMNYIMKRK
;
A
#
# COMPACT_ATOMS: atom_id res chain seq x y z
N MET A 1 -27.91 70.06 -37.61
CA MET A 1 -26.91 69.57 -36.64
C MET A 1 -27.47 68.25 -36.09
N THR A 2 -27.06 67.14 -36.64
CA THR A 2 -27.56 65.80 -36.34
C THR A 2 -26.55 65.11 -35.42
N ASN A 3 -26.96 64.87 -34.16
CA ASN A 3 -26.13 64.21 -33.16
C ASN A 3 -26.32 62.71 -33.26
N THR A 4 -25.29 61.99 -33.74
CA THR A 4 -25.28 60.54 -33.82
C THR A 4 -24.80 59.97 -32.47
N PRO A 5 -25.52 59.04 -31.81
CA PRO A 5 -25.01 58.42 -30.58
C PRO A 5 -23.93 57.38 -30.91
N GLN A 6 -22.80 57.49 -30.27
CA GLN A 6 -21.73 56.45 -30.31
C GLN A 6 -22.15 55.27 -29.46
N ILE A 7 -22.16 54.07 -30.09
CA ILE A 7 -22.34 52.79 -29.39
C ILE A 7 -21.00 52.37 -28.82
N ILE A 8 -20.86 52.41 -27.46
CA ILE A 8 -19.71 51.87 -26.74
C ILE A 8 -19.89 50.35 -26.65
N SER A 9 -19.16 49.62 -27.46
CA SER A 9 -19.11 48.15 -27.40
C SER A 9 -18.22 47.72 -26.23
N THR A 10 -18.81 47.11 -25.23
CA THR A 10 -18.10 46.47 -24.11
C THR A 10 -17.43 45.21 -24.63
N PRO A 11 -16.13 44.96 -24.36
CA PRO A 11 -15.48 43.74 -24.77
C PRO A 11 -16.03 42.53 -23.97
N PRO A 12 -16.08 41.31 -24.56
CA PRO A 12 -16.57 40.15 -23.91
C PRO A 12 -15.67 39.79 -22.71
N GLN A 13 -16.27 39.66 -21.53
CA GLN A 13 -15.56 39.13 -20.36
C GLN A 13 -15.32 37.64 -20.57
N VAL A 14 -14.05 37.27 -20.66
CA VAL A 14 -13.61 35.86 -20.65
C VAL A 14 -13.78 35.34 -19.22
N VAL A 15 -14.84 34.59 -18.99
CA VAL A 15 -15.01 33.83 -17.75
C VAL A 15 -14.04 32.66 -17.81
N VAL A 16 -12.90 32.78 -17.15
CA VAL A 16 -11.99 31.66 -16.93
C VAL A 16 -12.64 30.80 -15.84
N GLU A 17 -13.34 29.73 -16.23
CA GLU A 17 -13.73 28.68 -15.30
C GLU A 17 -12.45 28.02 -14.75
N THR A 18 -12.03 28.45 -13.57
CA THR A 18 -11.05 27.72 -12.78
C THR A 18 -11.73 26.46 -12.24
N SER A 19 -11.72 25.40 -13.03
CA SER A 19 -12.09 24.08 -12.54
C SER A 19 -11.09 23.68 -11.44
N MET A 20 -11.54 23.73 -10.20
CA MET A 20 -10.81 23.15 -9.07
C MET A 20 -10.44 21.70 -9.44
N PRO A 21 -9.21 21.24 -9.19
CA PRO A 21 -8.85 19.85 -9.43
C PRO A 21 -9.81 18.97 -8.63
N LYS A 22 -10.52 18.09 -9.31
CA LYS A 22 -11.41 17.10 -8.68
C LYS A 22 -10.55 16.30 -7.72
N VAL A 23 -10.76 16.45 -6.41
CA VAL A 23 -10.15 15.58 -5.39
C VAL A 23 -10.69 14.18 -5.67
N VAL A 24 -9.87 13.32 -6.25
CA VAL A 24 -10.23 11.90 -6.40
C VAL A 24 -10.13 11.33 -4.98
N GLU A 25 -11.29 11.02 -4.40
CA GLU A 25 -11.32 10.35 -3.09
C GLU A 25 -10.58 9.02 -3.19
N ASP A 26 -9.64 8.78 -2.25
CA ASP A 26 -8.91 7.53 -2.17
C ASP A 26 -9.86 6.39 -1.78
N VAL A 27 -9.67 5.22 -2.38
CA VAL A 27 -10.51 4.06 -2.08
C VAL A 27 -10.18 3.54 -0.68
N GLN A 28 -11.17 3.58 0.20
CA GLN A 28 -11.05 3.05 1.56
C GLN A 28 -11.14 1.52 1.53
N LEU A 29 -10.09 0.83 1.99
CA LEU A 29 -10.04 -0.64 2.09
C LEU A 29 -10.59 -1.13 3.44
N SER A 30 -10.32 -0.36 4.52
CA SER A 30 -10.79 -0.60 5.87
C SER A 30 -10.71 0.70 6.68
N PRO A 31 -11.18 0.79 7.93
CA PRO A 31 -11.22 2.03 8.69
C PRO A 31 -9.91 2.84 8.74
N HIS A 32 -8.74 2.17 8.68
CA HIS A 32 -7.44 2.83 8.79
C HIS A 32 -6.51 2.65 7.59
N PHE A 33 -6.94 1.94 6.53
CA PHE A 33 -6.09 1.65 5.38
C PHE A 33 -6.77 2.03 4.08
N THR A 34 -6.01 2.67 3.17
CA THR A 34 -6.48 3.08 1.86
C THR A 34 -5.77 2.34 0.73
N LEU A 35 -6.36 2.36 -0.46
CA LEU A 35 -5.79 1.72 -1.65
C LEU A 35 -4.47 2.39 -2.05
N SER A 36 -4.39 3.72 -1.96
CA SER A 36 -3.17 4.45 -2.30
C SER A 36 -2.01 4.07 -1.38
N GLU A 37 -2.25 3.89 -0.08
CA GLU A 37 -1.24 3.40 0.87
C GLU A 37 -0.76 2.00 0.47
N MET A 38 -1.69 1.09 0.15
CA MET A 38 -1.38 -0.30 -0.14
C MET A 38 -0.78 -0.52 -1.54
N THR A 39 -0.86 0.45 -2.45
CA THR A 39 -0.26 0.38 -3.80
C THR A 39 0.94 1.30 -3.98
N ARG A 40 1.27 2.11 -2.97
CA ARG A 40 2.37 3.06 -3.04
C ARG A 40 3.73 2.35 -3.13
N SER A 41 4.57 2.78 -4.08
CA SER A 41 5.93 2.25 -4.25
C SER A 41 6.89 3.31 -4.80
N ALA A 42 7.95 3.59 -4.06
CA ALA A 42 9.02 4.49 -4.53
C ALA A 42 9.73 3.93 -5.79
N THR A 43 9.87 2.59 -5.88
CA THR A 43 10.44 1.94 -7.07
C THR A 43 9.54 2.09 -8.28
N ALA A 44 8.22 1.95 -8.11
CA ALA A 44 7.27 2.17 -9.21
C ALA A 44 7.33 3.60 -9.74
N ILE A 45 7.38 4.59 -8.84
CA ILE A 45 7.52 6.00 -9.21
C ILE A 45 8.85 6.24 -9.96
N ARG A 46 9.97 5.80 -9.40
CA ARG A 46 11.31 6.00 -10.01
C ARG A 46 11.45 5.36 -11.38
N LEU A 47 10.85 4.18 -11.59
CA LEU A 47 10.95 3.42 -12.84
C LEU A 47 9.75 3.64 -13.78
N ASN A 48 8.85 4.55 -13.44
CA ASN A 48 7.60 4.79 -14.18
C ASN A 48 6.83 3.50 -14.48
N ILE A 49 6.64 2.68 -13.43
CA ILE A 49 5.89 1.43 -13.50
C ILE A 49 4.46 1.67 -13.04
N ASN A 50 3.48 1.29 -13.87
CA ASN A 50 2.08 1.26 -13.43
C ASN A 50 1.90 0.17 -12.36
N ASN A 51 1.41 0.58 -11.18
CA ASN A 51 1.12 -0.30 -10.04
C ASN A 51 -0.36 -0.24 -9.64
N THR A 52 -1.26 -0.11 -10.60
CA THR A 52 -2.70 -0.14 -10.37
C THR A 52 -3.16 -1.56 -10.08
N ALA A 53 -3.84 -1.76 -8.94
CA ALA A 53 -4.43 -3.03 -8.56
C ALA A 53 -5.73 -3.27 -9.36
N ASP A 54 -5.95 -4.49 -9.81
CA ASP A 54 -7.22 -4.93 -10.38
C ASP A 54 -8.28 -5.17 -9.28
N ALA A 55 -9.54 -5.42 -9.69
CA ALA A 55 -10.64 -5.60 -8.74
C ALA A 55 -10.45 -6.79 -7.78
N LEU A 56 -9.82 -7.87 -8.25
CA LEU A 56 -9.54 -9.03 -7.41
C LEU A 56 -8.46 -8.71 -6.36
N ALA A 57 -7.39 -8.04 -6.78
CA ALA A 57 -6.34 -7.60 -5.86
C ALA A 57 -6.89 -6.59 -4.82
N VAL A 58 -7.79 -5.68 -5.22
CA VAL A 58 -8.45 -4.75 -4.28
C VAL A 58 -9.27 -5.53 -3.25
N THR A 59 -10.06 -6.52 -3.67
CA THR A 59 -10.82 -7.39 -2.76
C THR A 59 -9.90 -8.13 -1.77
N ASN A 60 -8.80 -8.69 -2.25
CA ASN A 60 -7.82 -9.37 -1.39
C ASN A 60 -7.16 -8.40 -0.41
N LEU A 61 -6.83 -7.18 -0.83
CA LEU A 61 -6.31 -6.14 0.05
C LEU A 61 -7.32 -5.76 1.15
N GLN A 62 -8.62 -5.67 0.83
CA GLN A 62 -9.66 -5.43 1.83
C GLN A 62 -9.70 -6.53 2.89
N LEU A 63 -9.62 -7.80 2.47
CA LEU A 63 -9.59 -8.94 3.38
C LEU A 63 -8.32 -8.94 4.24
N LEU A 64 -7.14 -8.71 3.64
CA LEU A 64 -5.87 -8.58 4.36
C LEU A 64 -5.93 -7.46 5.41
N CYS A 65 -6.43 -6.27 5.02
CA CYS A 65 -6.61 -5.16 5.94
C CYS A 65 -7.54 -5.56 7.10
N ARG A 66 -8.71 -6.10 6.80
CA ARG A 66 -9.73 -6.44 7.79
C ARG A 66 -9.27 -7.49 8.79
N PHE A 67 -8.66 -8.59 8.32
CA PHE A 67 -8.37 -9.75 9.16
C PHE A 67 -6.98 -9.75 9.78
N ILE A 68 -6.04 -8.99 9.23
CA ILE A 68 -4.65 -8.95 9.69
C ILE A 68 -4.25 -7.56 10.19
N LEU A 69 -4.39 -6.54 9.32
CA LEU A 69 -3.79 -5.23 9.60
C LEU A 69 -4.61 -4.43 10.61
N GLU A 70 -5.94 -4.48 10.57
CA GLU A 70 -6.80 -3.79 11.56
C GLU A 70 -6.61 -4.34 12.99
N PRO A 71 -6.63 -5.67 13.26
CA PRO A 71 -6.30 -6.19 14.57
C PRO A 71 -4.93 -5.72 15.08
N LEU A 72 -3.94 -5.69 14.20
CA LEU A 72 -2.59 -5.22 14.52
C LEU A 72 -2.57 -3.71 14.83
N ARG A 73 -3.26 -2.92 14.01
CA ARG A 73 -3.44 -1.48 14.17
C ARG A 73 -4.11 -1.13 15.51
N MET A 74 -5.16 -1.86 15.86
CA MET A 74 -5.88 -1.69 17.13
C MET A 74 -4.99 -2.00 18.34
N ARG A 75 -4.09 -2.98 18.23
CA ARG A 75 -3.22 -3.43 19.33
C ARG A 75 -1.97 -2.56 19.51
N PHE A 76 -1.36 -2.08 18.42
CA PHE A 76 -0.04 -1.42 18.43
C PHE A 76 -0.07 0.04 18.01
N GLY A 77 -1.23 0.59 17.66
CA GLY A 77 -1.35 1.95 17.13
C GLY A 77 -0.95 2.03 15.66
N VAL A 78 -0.42 3.16 15.21
CA VAL A 78 -0.03 3.39 13.81
C VAL A 78 1.04 2.40 13.38
N ILE A 79 0.73 1.59 12.36
CA ILE A 79 1.68 0.73 11.66
C ILE A 79 1.97 1.32 10.28
N LYS A 80 3.21 1.16 9.81
CA LYS A 80 3.65 1.69 8.51
C LYS A 80 3.79 0.53 7.53
N ILE A 81 3.02 0.56 6.45
CA ILE A 81 3.15 -0.37 5.34
C ILE A 81 4.28 0.12 4.42
N THR A 82 5.23 -0.73 4.14
CA THR A 82 6.35 -0.45 3.23
C THR A 82 6.13 -1.03 1.85
N SER A 83 5.32 -2.08 1.75
CA SER A 83 4.89 -2.68 0.49
C SER A 83 3.58 -3.43 0.70
N GLY A 84 2.59 -3.14 -0.13
CA GLY A 84 1.35 -3.92 -0.25
C GLY A 84 1.29 -4.59 -1.61
N TYR A 85 0.36 -4.17 -2.49
CA TYR A 85 0.24 -4.70 -3.84
C TYR A 85 1.46 -4.38 -4.71
N ARG A 86 1.84 -5.35 -5.55
CA ARG A 86 2.86 -5.21 -6.59
C ARG A 86 2.35 -5.75 -7.92
N SER A 87 2.25 -4.91 -8.95
CA SER A 87 2.05 -5.39 -10.31
C SER A 87 3.19 -6.35 -10.71
N LYS A 88 2.95 -7.23 -11.69
CA LYS A 88 4.00 -8.17 -12.14
C LYS A 88 5.32 -7.46 -12.44
N ARG A 89 5.26 -6.35 -13.21
CA ARG A 89 6.44 -5.58 -13.59
C ARG A 89 7.17 -4.98 -12.38
N LEU A 90 6.44 -4.49 -11.39
CA LEU A 90 7.04 -4.00 -10.15
C LEU A 90 7.68 -5.12 -9.35
N ASN A 91 6.99 -6.27 -9.23
CA ASN A 91 7.51 -7.44 -8.52
C ASN A 91 8.83 -7.93 -9.14
N ASP A 92 8.90 -8.01 -10.46
CA ASP A 92 10.12 -8.38 -11.19
C ASP A 92 11.24 -7.33 -10.95
N ALA A 93 10.91 -6.04 -10.98
CA ALA A 93 11.88 -4.95 -10.77
C ALA A 93 12.48 -4.92 -9.36
N VAL A 94 11.78 -5.42 -8.35
CA VAL A 94 12.29 -5.52 -6.96
C VAL A 94 12.87 -6.89 -6.62
N GLY A 95 12.94 -7.82 -7.58
CA GLY A 95 13.45 -9.18 -7.38
C GLY A 95 12.52 -10.07 -6.54
N GLY A 96 11.22 -9.81 -6.57
CA GLY A 96 10.23 -10.62 -5.87
C GLY A 96 10.02 -12.00 -6.51
N ALA A 97 9.58 -12.97 -5.70
CA ALA A 97 9.27 -14.31 -6.20
C ALA A 97 8.20 -14.29 -7.29
N GLU A 98 8.28 -15.21 -8.26
CA GLU A 98 7.34 -15.28 -9.38
C GLU A 98 5.88 -15.38 -8.94
N PHE A 99 5.59 -16.18 -7.92
CA PHE A 99 4.25 -16.38 -7.34
C PHE A 99 4.06 -15.62 -6.04
N SER A 100 4.66 -14.44 -5.93
CA SER A 100 4.55 -13.59 -4.74
C SER A 100 3.10 -13.20 -4.45
N GLN A 101 2.65 -13.36 -3.21
CA GLN A 101 1.31 -12.97 -2.76
C GLN A 101 1.06 -11.46 -2.84
N HIS A 102 2.10 -10.64 -2.87
CA HIS A 102 1.97 -9.21 -3.17
C HIS A 102 1.34 -8.94 -4.54
N ARG A 103 1.58 -9.80 -5.53
CA ARG A 103 1.02 -9.65 -6.88
C ARG A 103 -0.50 -9.83 -6.93
N TYR A 104 -1.06 -10.48 -5.93
CA TYR A 104 -2.49 -10.77 -5.83
C TYR A 104 -3.19 -9.91 -4.77
N GLY A 105 -2.50 -8.95 -4.15
CA GLY A 105 -3.04 -8.14 -3.06
C GLY A 105 -3.21 -8.90 -1.74
N GLN A 106 -2.59 -10.06 -1.60
CA GLN A 106 -2.73 -10.95 -0.44
C GLN A 106 -1.66 -10.74 0.63
N ALA A 107 -0.69 -9.85 0.43
CA ALA A 107 0.42 -9.66 1.34
C ALA A 107 0.75 -8.19 1.59
N ALA A 108 1.32 -7.92 2.77
CA ALA A 108 1.90 -6.65 3.13
C ALA A 108 3.22 -6.84 3.89
N ASP A 109 4.16 -5.93 3.63
CA ASP A 109 5.38 -5.76 4.39
C ASP A 109 5.21 -4.58 5.36
N ILE A 110 5.38 -4.84 6.65
CA ILE A 110 5.17 -3.89 7.74
C ILE A 110 6.53 -3.47 8.30
N TYR A 111 6.81 -2.17 8.30
CA TYR A 111 8.02 -1.62 8.90
C TYR A 111 8.11 -1.93 10.39
N ILE A 112 9.27 -2.39 10.83
CA ILE A 112 9.58 -2.65 12.23
C ILE A 112 10.58 -1.61 12.74
N ARG A 113 10.15 -0.86 13.76
CA ARG A 113 10.96 0.20 14.36
C ARG A 113 12.14 -0.33 15.16
N ASN A 114 11.92 -1.42 15.93
CA ASN A 114 12.93 -2.10 16.73
C ASN A 114 12.53 -3.56 16.96
N HIS A 115 13.53 -4.36 17.33
CA HIS A 115 13.39 -5.81 17.47
C HIS A 115 12.33 -6.22 18.52
N GLU A 116 12.25 -5.52 19.66
CA GLU A 116 11.28 -5.84 20.72
C GLU A 116 9.85 -5.70 20.23
N ILE A 117 9.53 -4.57 19.60
CA ILE A 117 8.19 -4.32 19.03
C ILE A 117 7.90 -5.32 17.91
N GLY A 118 8.88 -5.59 17.03
CA GLY A 118 8.71 -6.54 15.94
C GLY A 118 8.38 -7.96 16.44
N ARG A 119 9.05 -8.43 17.49
CA ARG A 119 8.71 -9.71 18.12
C ARG A 119 7.31 -9.73 18.73
N LYS A 120 6.91 -8.66 19.44
CA LYS A 120 5.56 -8.54 19.99
C LYS A 120 4.49 -8.57 18.89
N MET A 121 4.72 -7.86 17.78
CA MET A 121 3.82 -7.87 16.62
C MET A 121 3.77 -9.25 15.96
N PHE A 122 4.92 -9.90 15.76
CA PHE A 122 5.01 -11.25 15.20
C PHE A 122 4.19 -12.26 16.00
N PHE A 123 4.37 -12.32 17.31
CA PHE A 123 3.63 -13.26 18.15
C PHE A 123 2.15 -12.90 18.22
N PHE A 124 1.80 -11.63 18.27
CA PHE A 124 0.41 -11.21 18.21
C PHE A 124 -0.30 -11.69 16.93
N ILE A 125 0.32 -11.46 15.75
CA ILE A 125 -0.24 -11.96 14.48
C ILE A 125 -0.38 -13.47 14.52
N LYS A 126 0.68 -14.18 14.96
CA LYS A 126 0.74 -15.64 15.00
C LYS A 126 -0.41 -16.24 15.83
N GLU A 127 -0.73 -15.62 16.96
CA GLU A 127 -1.69 -16.11 17.92
C GLU A 127 -3.13 -15.65 17.68
N ASN A 128 -3.30 -14.43 17.13
CA ASN A 128 -4.61 -13.75 17.14
C ASN A 128 -5.20 -13.50 15.75
N THR A 129 -4.52 -13.87 14.64
CA THR A 129 -5.02 -13.61 13.30
C THR A 129 -5.00 -14.86 12.40
N PRO A 130 -5.87 -14.94 11.38
CA PRO A 130 -5.92 -16.06 10.45
C PRO A 130 -4.90 -15.90 9.30
N PHE A 131 -3.64 -15.58 9.61
CA PHE A 131 -2.60 -15.38 8.61
C PHE A 131 -2.32 -16.65 7.79
N ASP A 132 -1.88 -16.49 6.55
CA ASP A 132 -1.37 -17.57 5.71
C ASP A 132 0.14 -17.75 5.90
N GLN A 133 0.94 -16.72 5.63
CA GLN A 133 2.38 -16.71 5.87
C GLN A 133 2.77 -15.49 6.72
N LEU A 134 3.67 -15.69 7.66
CA LEU A 134 4.22 -14.64 8.53
C LEU A 134 5.72 -14.82 8.64
N ILE A 135 6.49 -13.85 8.15
CA ILE A 135 7.95 -13.88 8.18
C ILE A 135 8.45 -12.64 8.90
N TYR A 136 9.26 -12.83 9.92
CA TYR A 136 10.06 -11.75 10.48
C TYR A 136 11.37 -11.67 9.69
N GLU A 137 11.51 -10.62 8.90
CA GLU A 137 12.70 -10.39 8.06
C GLU A 137 13.68 -9.44 8.75
N TYR A 138 14.94 -9.83 8.82
CA TYR A 138 16.03 -8.99 9.26
C TYR A 138 17.14 -9.00 8.21
N ARG A 139 17.55 -7.84 7.73
CA ARG A 139 18.63 -7.69 6.77
C ARG A 139 19.88 -7.13 7.46
N GLU A 140 20.94 -7.94 7.51
CA GLU A 140 22.20 -7.57 8.17
C GLU A 140 22.91 -6.39 7.50
N SER A 141 22.78 -6.23 6.18
CA SER A 141 23.54 -5.22 5.41
C SER A 141 23.24 -3.78 5.80
N ASP A 142 22.01 -3.49 6.22
CA ASP A 142 21.52 -2.15 6.58
C ASP A 142 20.72 -2.11 7.89
N GLY A 143 20.61 -3.26 8.59
CA GLY A 143 19.84 -3.39 9.82
C GLY A 143 18.33 -3.25 9.65
N SER A 144 17.83 -3.23 8.42
CA SER A 144 16.38 -3.09 8.18
C SER A 144 15.61 -4.32 8.66
N GLN A 145 14.42 -4.06 9.21
CA GLN A 145 13.54 -5.09 9.74
C GLN A 145 12.12 -4.84 9.27
N TRP A 146 11.43 -5.92 8.91
CA TRP A 146 10.01 -5.85 8.57
C TRP A 146 9.30 -7.16 8.86
N LEU A 147 7.98 -7.12 8.97
CA LEU A 147 7.15 -8.30 8.98
C LEU A 147 6.50 -8.44 7.61
N HIS A 148 6.77 -9.53 6.92
CA HIS A 148 5.94 -9.99 5.83
C HIS A 148 4.76 -10.75 6.40
N VAL A 149 3.54 -10.36 6.04
CA VAL A 149 2.32 -11.09 6.43
C VAL A 149 1.39 -11.21 5.24
N SER A 150 0.77 -12.38 5.12
CA SER A 150 -0.22 -12.64 4.07
C SER A 150 -1.50 -13.27 4.62
N TYR A 151 -2.57 -13.11 3.86
CA TYR A 151 -3.88 -13.68 4.10
C TYR A 151 -4.39 -14.39 2.84
N ASN A 152 -4.99 -15.56 3.00
CA ASN A 152 -5.66 -16.29 1.93
C ASN A 152 -7.05 -16.71 2.40
N ILE A 153 -8.09 -16.35 1.62
CA ILE A 153 -9.49 -16.67 1.94
C ILE A 153 -9.77 -18.17 1.91
N ASP A 154 -9.06 -18.92 1.07
CA ASP A 154 -9.23 -20.38 0.92
C ASP A 154 -8.58 -21.19 2.05
N GLY A 155 -8.07 -20.52 3.07
CA GLY A 155 -7.41 -21.11 4.22
C GLY A 155 -5.89 -20.86 4.21
N GLY A 156 -5.37 -20.51 5.37
CA GLY A 156 -3.97 -20.17 5.56
C GLY A 156 -3.10 -21.40 5.86
N ARG A 157 -1.89 -21.43 5.30
CA ARG A 157 -0.85 -22.41 5.61
C ARG A 157 -0.36 -22.32 7.07
N ARG A 158 -0.64 -21.21 7.74
CA ARG A 158 -0.17 -20.90 9.11
C ARG A 158 1.35 -20.98 9.22
N GLN A 159 2.07 -20.69 8.16
CA GLN A 159 3.52 -20.76 8.10
C GLN A 159 4.15 -19.51 8.74
N ALA A 160 4.83 -19.68 9.88
CA ALA A 160 5.48 -18.59 10.60
C ALA A 160 6.94 -18.91 10.93
N PHE A 161 7.86 -18.04 10.53
CA PHE A 161 9.29 -18.18 10.81
C PHE A 161 10.02 -16.83 10.82
N MET A 162 11.25 -16.83 11.32
CA MET A 162 12.16 -15.68 11.32
C MET A 162 13.27 -15.94 10.30
N ASN A 163 13.49 -14.98 9.41
CA ASN A 163 14.47 -15.05 8.34
C ASN A 163 15.55 -13.97 8.54
N TYR A 164 16.81 -14.41 8.62
CA TYR A 164 17.97 -13.52 8.74
C TYR A 164 18.70 -13.48 7.39
N ILE A 165 18.56 -12.35 6.68
CA ILE A 165 19.22 -12.12 5.39
C ILE A 165 20.65 -11.66 5.66
N MET A 166 21.58 -12.61 5.62
CA MET A 166 23.01 -12.38 5.87
C MET A 166 23.64 -11.56 4.75
N LYS A 167 24.61 -10.71 5.10
CA LYS A 167 25.44 -10.01 4.12
C LYS A 167 26.23 -11.03 3.31
N ARG A 168 26.05 -11.02 1.98
CA ARG A 168 26.94 -11.81 1.11
C ARG A 168 28.36 -11.25 1.25
N LYS A 169 29.30 -12.11 1.62
CA LYS A 169 30.73 -11.79 1.66
C LYS A 169 31.26 -11.55 0.26
#